data_f66cb86d66f391bfe8e8506ce2517c76
#
_entry.id   f66cb86d66f391bfe8e8506ce2517c76
#
_cell.length_a   1.000
_cell.length_b   1.000
_cell.length_c   1.000
_cell.angle_alpha   90.00
_cell.angle_beta   90.00
_cell.angle_gamma   90.00
#
_symmetry.space_group_name_H-M   'P 1'
#
loop_
_entity.id
_entity.type
_entity.pdbx_description
1 polymer ?
#
loop_
_entity_poly.entity_id
_entity_poly.type
_entity_poly.pdbx_seq_one_letter_code
_entity_poly.pdbx_strand_id
1 'polypeptide(L)'
;MDISLTNQRNEVSQTTSFFVRVLRMITHPHPQQIIFVTIILNFVVSIAFTTVSRRIFGNTEFFNLGEGGRWFLNLITLLPLMMSIVAYYTLRRKIPMGRYISLVILYFTFVMSVVGLLHVMNFFISFTFMVDSIMQNAQWAILLPVAYALFWIGGQLDEKNRWRAWLEQAGIGLGIAVIIFLLFSANFLASVNSFISTYLDYPVRESAWVLTLTAIIYGITFWRMLKLGDYFGERPDQNAAWQGWLLLSPNIIGFLIFFAGPLLLSLYLSFTDATVGRIPQEIEARNYQYALGLEFKVWDEANPYATQLVKLTQNSSPVLQDLPTVRLLAQSYLSRGYTPLVILPFKQITGVDLIVGALDRLFWISLRNTLMFCFLLVILSTIPALGLALILNSKLPGMKLFRALYFLPSIAAVVGTALIWKWLYHPNVGFFNSWITSIVQFLNNTFNLGIADPKIGWLTDPSFVLISMVLLSAWQVVGFNTVLFLAGLQGIPKDLYEAAQVDGANYWGQLRNVTIPMLAPTSIFVIITTVITGLQVFNEPYTLFTARPIPENALTSVFHLYNQGFFGFNFGYASAIAWILFAVIFGITLIQFRVSRSNAYD
;
A
#
# COMPACT_ATOMS: atom_id res chain seq x y z
N MET A 1 48.83 68.79 2.91
CA MET A 1 47.60 68.23 2.31
C MET A 1 47.79 66.77 1.78
N ASP A 2 48.97 66.17 1.88
CA ASP A 2 49.29 64.86 1.32
C ASP A 2 49.18 63.68 2.29
N ILE A 3 49.07 63.90 3.60
CA ILE A 3 48.99 62.86 4.59
C ILE A 3 47.55 62.30 4.75
N SER A 4 46.52 63.11 4.43
CA SER A 4 45.11 62.70 4.50
C SER A 4 44.69 61.83 3.33
N LEU A 5 45.29 62.01 2.13
CA LEU A 5 44.97 61.16 0.95
C LEU A 5 45.66 59.83 0.98
N THR A 6 46.79 59.68 1.66
CA THR A 6 47.48 58.41 1.84
C THR A 6 46.75 57.49 2.87
N ASN A 7 46.16 58.04 3.94
CA ASN A 7 45.37 57.31 4.89
C ASN A 7 44.04 56.83 4.29
N GLN A 8 43.34 57.64 3.50
CA GLN A 8 42.13 57.19 2.81
C GLN A 8 42.39 56.11 1.75
N ARG A 9 43.51 56.17 1.01
CA ARG A 9 43.90 55.09 0.08
C ARG A 9 44.23 53.79 0.81
N ASN A 10 44.83 53.83 2.00
CA ASN A 10 45.14 52.62 2.78
C ASN A 10 43.89 52.01 3.43
N GLU A 11 42.91 52.81 3.87
CA GLU A 11 41.63 52.31 4.38
C GLU A 11 40.78 51.70 3.28
N VAL A 12 40.68 52.32 2.11
CA VAL A 12 39.96 51.77 0.93
C VAL A 12 40.63 50.50 0.42
N SER A 13 41.97 50.42 0.44
CA SER A 13 42.73 49.22 0.08
C SER A 13 42.56 48.08 1.10
N GLN A 14 42.47 48.39 2.38
CA GLN A 14 42.24 47.39 3.43
C GLN A 14 40.79 46.88 3.41
N THR A 15 39.78 47.74 3.21
CA THR A 15 38.38 47.35 3.09
C THR A 15 38.11 46.56 1.81
N THR A 16 38.68 46.91 0.68
CA THR A 16 38.61 46.12 -0.56
C THR A 16 39.30 44.77 -0.39
N SER A 17 40.47 44.70 0.28
CA SER A 17 41.14 43.46 0.64
C SER A 17 40.33 42.59 1.58
N PHE A 18 39.64 43.19 2.58
CA PHE A 18 38.74 42.48 3.47
C PHE A 18 37.54 41.92 2.72
N PHE A 19 36.85 42.73 1.92
CA PHE A 19 35.71 42.28 1.10
C PHE A 19 36.09 41.18 0.11
N VAL A 20 37.24 41.29 -0.55
CA VAL A 20 37.76 40.26 -1.47
C VAL A 20 38.12 38.97 -0.71
N ARG A 21 38.65 39.08 0.52
CA ARG A 21 38.92 37.92 1.37
C ARG A 21 37.62 37.25 1.83
N VAL A 22 36.61 38.02 2.24
CA VAL A 22 35.30 37.52 2.62
C VAL A 22 34.61 36.88 1.42
N LEU A 23 34.65 37.51 0.24
CA LEU A 23 34.09 36.96 -0.99
C LEU A 23 34.81 35.63 -1.38
N ARG A 24 36.14 35.58 -1.24
CA ARG A 24 36.94 34.35 -1.47
C ARG A 24 36.63 33.24 -0.46
N MET A 25 36.39 33.57 0.82
CA MET A 25 35.92 32.62 1.83
C MET A 25 34.52 32.08 1.49
N ILE A 26 33.65 32.91 0.93
CA ILE A 26 32.29 32.50 0.53
C ILE A 26 32.33 31.65 -0.74
N THR A 27 33.19 32.03 -1.74
CA THR A 27 33.22 31.31 -3.03
C THR A 27 34.07 30.05 -3.02
N HIS A 28 35.19 30.03 -2.27
CA HIS A 28 36.15 28.90 -2.19
C HIS A 28 36.54 28.64 -0.73
N PRO A 29 35.63 28.14 0.14
CA PRO A 29 35.95 27.86 1.52
C PRO A 29 36.91 26.67 1.64
N HIS A 30 37.84 26.75 2.58
CA HIS A 30 38.74 25.67 2.91
C HIS A 30 37.94 24.50 3.50
N PRO A 31 38.27 23.19 3.22
CA PRO A 31 37.55 22.03 3.73
C PRO A 31 37.27 22.06 5.25
N GLN A 32 38.23 22.51 6.05
CA GLN A 32 38.07 22.65 7.50
C GLN A 32 36.98 23.64 7.91
N GLN A 33 36.77 24.71 7.13
CA GLN A 33 35.72 25.69 7.40
C GLN A 33 34.33 25.11 7.12
N ILE A 34 34.21 24.32 6.04
CA ILE A 34 32.95 23.62 5.72
C ILE A 34 32.61 22.63 6.83
N ILE A 35 33.60 21.86 7.30
CA ILE A 35 33.42 20.90 8.41
C ILE A 35 32.99 21.62 9.68
N PHE A 36 33.63 22.74 10.02
CA PHE A 36 33.29 23.54 11.20
C PHE A 36 31.84 24.08 11.15
N VAL A 37 31.45 24.66 10.01
CA VAL A 37 30.07 25.14 9.80
C VAL A 37 29.07 23.97 9.88
N THR A 38 29.40 22.83 9.27
CA THR A 38 28.56 21.63 9.33
C THR A 38 28.33 21.14 10.75
N ILE A 39 29.37 21.11 11.58
CA ILE A 39 29.28 20.72 12.99
C ILE A 39 28.30 21.65 13.72
N ILE A 40 28.46 22.96 13.57
CA ILE A 40 27.57 23.95 14.22
C ILE A 40 26.13 23.73 13.77
N LEU A 41 25.88 23.62 12.46
CA LEU A 41 24.54 23.46 11.92
C LEU A 41 23.87 22.16 12.38
N ASN A 42 24.63 21.05 12.44
CA ASN A 42 24.11 19.78 12.95
C ASN A 42 23.63 19.92 14.42
N PHE A 43 24.41 20.58 15.29
CA PHE A 43 24.01 20.80 16.67
C PHE A 43 22.83 21.74 16.79
N VAL A 44 22.82 22.86 16.05
CA VAL A 44 21.72 23.83 16.05
C VAL A 44 20.39 23.17 15.71
N VAL A 45 20.35 22.42 14.60
CA VAL A 45 19.10 21.77 14.18
C VAL A 45 18.70 20.65 15.13
N SER A 46 19.66 19.89 15.66
CA SER A 46 19.36 18.81 16.57
C SER A 46 18.80 19.31 17.91
N ILE A 47 19.35 20.41 18.44
CA ILE A 47 18.83 21.05 19.66
C ILE A 47 17.44 21.65 19.38
N ALA A 48 17.27 22.36 18.26
CA ALA A 48 15.98 22.90 17.87
C ALA A 48 14.92 21.80 17.72
N PHE A 49 15.24 20.72 17.02
CA PHE A 49 14.35 19.56 16.86
C PHE A 49 13.96 18.94 18.20
N THR A 50 14.95 18.68 19.08
CA THR A 50 14.71 18.11 20.40
C THR A 50 13.81 19.02 21.24
N THR A 51 14.05 20.33 21.21
CA THR A 51 13.29 21.31 21.99
C THR A 51 11.84 21.43 21.49
N VAL A 52 11.65 21.56 20.18
CA VAL A 52 10.33 21.67 19.55
C VAL A 52 9.54 20.37 19.73
N SER A 53 10.16 19.23 19.48
CA SER A 53 9.52 17.93 19.65
C SER A 53 9.08 17.69 21.09
N ARG A 54 9.93 18.00 22.08
CA ARG A 54 9.56 17.91 23.50
C ARG A 54 8.41 18.85 23.88
N ARG A 55 8.35 20.04 23.28
CA ARG A 55 7.25 20.98 23.52
C ARG A 55 5.93 20.47 22.90
N ILE A 56 5.99 19.88 21.71
CA ILE A 56 4.80 19.31 21.03
C ILE A 56 4.32 18.05 21.76
N PHE A 57 5.21 17.11 22.04
CA PHE A 57 4.88 15.83 22.66
C PHE A 57 4.74 15.88 24.18
N GLY A 58 5.25 16.93 24.82
CA GLY A 58 5.09 17.16 26.26
C GLY A 58 3.75 17.77 26.65
N ASN A 59 2.99 18.33 25.70
CA ASN A 59 1.61 18.75 25.93
C ASN A 59 0.72 17.51 26.02
N THR A 60 0.32 17.15 27.23
CA THR A 60 -0.46 15.97 27.57
C THR A 60 -1.86 15.93 26.95
N GLU A 61 -2.30 17.02 26.33
CA GLU A 61 -3.62 17.10 25.68
C GLU A 61 -3.69 16.39 24.32
N PHE A 62 -2.55 16.25 23.59
CA PHE A 62 -2.53 15.66 22.25
C PHE A 62 -2.20 14.15 22.23
N PHE A 63 -1.35 13.68 23.18
CA PHE A 63 -0.94 12.28 23.22
C PHE A 63 -0.85 11.82 24.68
N ASN A 64 -1.87 11.15 25.17
CA ASN A 64 -1.79 10.48 26.47
C ASN A 64 -1.05 9.14 26.31
N LEU A 65 0.24 9.27 25.97
CA LEU A 65 1.14 8.12 25.86
C LEU A 65 1.46 7.63 27.26
N GLY A 66 1.28 6.34 27.50
CA GLY A 66 1.77 5.71 28.72
C GLY A 66 3.29 5.85 28.87
N GLU A 67 3.84 5.37 29.98
CA GLU A 67 5.27 5.51 30.26
C GLU A 67 6.16 4.96 29.15
N GLY A 68 5.82 3.81 28.57
CA GLY A 68 6.58 3.20 27.47
C GLY A 68 6.58 4.04 26.19
N GLY A 69 5.43 4.60 25.81
CA GLY A 69 5.32 5.48 24.66
C GLY A 69 6.10 6.79 24.84
N ARG A 70 6.11 7.37 26.06
CA ARG A 70 6.92 8.56 26.39
C ARG A 70 8.41 8.27 26.30
N TRP A 71 8.86 7.12 26.79
CA TRP A 71 10.25 6.69 26.66
C TRP A 71 10.66 6.54 25.19
N PHE A 72 9.84 5.90 24.37
CA PHE A 72 10.10 5.73 22.95
C PHE A 72 10.18 7.07 22.20
N LEU A 73 9.26 8.00 22.44
CA LEU A 73 9.30 9.34 21.84
C LEU A 73 10.51 10.14 22.32
N ASN A 74 10.87 10.07 23.59
CA ASN A 74 12.08 10.73 24.10
C ASN A 74 13.33 10.18 23.41
N LEU A 75 13.40 8.89 23.14
CA LEU A 75 14.52 8.27 22.42
C LEU A 75 14.59 8.77 20.98
N ILE A 76 13.46 8.82 20.26
CA ILE A 76 13.40 9.35 18.88
C ILE A 76 13.80 10.82 18.83
N THR A 77 13.32 11.65 19.78
CA THR A 77 13.64 13.09 19.80
C THR A 77 15.11 13.36 20.10
N LEU A 78 15.80 12.46 20.80
CA LEU A 78 17.23 12.55 21.10
C LEU A 78 18.12 12.00 19.97
N LEU A 79 17.56 11.21 19.06
CA LEU A 79 18.33 10.55 17.99
C LEU A 79 19.17 11.54 17.15
N PRO A 80 18.64 12.68 16.64
CA PRO A 80 19.43 13.65 15.89
C PRO A 80 20.58 14.23 16.69
N LEU A 81 20.39 14.45 18.00
CA LEU A 81 21.44 14.95 18.87
C LEU A 81 22.56 13.92 19.04
N MET A 82 22.22 12.64 19.26
CA MET A 82 23.18 11.54 19.30
C MET A 82 23.93 11.42 17.98
N MET A 83 23.22 11.48 16.85
CA MET A 83 23.83 11.48 15.50
C MET A 83 24.79 12.65 15.32
N SER A 84 24.47 13.85 15.81
CA SER A 84 25.33 15.03 15.73
C SER A 84 26.59 14.89 16.57
N ILE A 85 26.51 14.27 17.74
CA ILE A 85 27.67 13.95 18.57
C ILE A 85 28.60 12.95 17.86
N VAL A 86 28.04 11.87 17.29
CA VAL A 86 28.82 10.89 16.52
C VAL A 86 29.46 11.55 15.29
N ALA A 87 28.70 12.39 14.58
CA ALA A 87 29.21 13.16 13.45
C ALA A 87 30.38 14.07 13.84
N TYR A 88 30.29 14.76 14.98
CA TYR A 88 31.35 15.60 15.49
C TYR A 88 32.67 14.87 15.68
N TYR A 89 32.65 13.73 16.39
CA TYR A 89 33.87 12.93 16.65
C TYR A 89 34.45 12.34 15.37
N THR A 90 33.58 11.83 14.48
CA THR A 90 34.02 11.16 13.23
C THR A 90 34.48 12.18 12.18
N LEU A 91 33.89 13.36 12.07
CA LEU A 91 34.35 14.44 11.20
C LEU A 91 35.72 14.98 11.62
N ARG A 92 35.97 15.15 12.93
CA ARG A 92 37.28 15.56 13.44
C ARG A 92 38.37 14.57 13.12
N ARG A 93 38.05 13.27 13.10
CA ARG A 93 38.97 12.17 12.74
C ARG A 93 39.04 11.90 11.25
N LYS A 94 38.38 12.69 10.41
CA LYS A 94 38.25 12.54 8.94
C LYS A 94 37.69 11.16 8.54
N ILE A 95 36.83 10.58 9.34
CA ILE A 95 36.18 9.29 9.04
C ILE A 95 34.97 9.55 8.13
N PRO A 96 34.80 8.80 7.00
CA PRO A 96 33.69 8.99 6.05
C PRO A 96 32.30 8.94 6.69
N MET A 97 32.11 8.12 7.72
CA MET A 97 30.84 7.99 8.45
C MET A 97 30.32 9.33 9.00
N GLY A 98 31.23 10.22 9.47
CA GLY A 98 30.83 11.55 9.95
C GLY A 98 30.26 12.44 8.85
N ARG A 99 30.83 12.34 7.66
CA ARG A 99 30.30 13.01 6.47
C ARG A 99 28.92 12.47 6.12
N TYR A 100 28.72 11.16 6.13
CA TYR A 100 27.44 10.51 5.82
C TYR A 100 26.32 10.96 6.75
N ILE A 101 26.57 10.89 8.06
CA ILE A 101 25.60 11.35 9.07
C ILE A 101 25.26 12.83 8.84
N SER A 102 26.27 13.67 8.61
CA SER A 102 26.06 15.09 8.39
C SER A 102 25.29 15.38 7.10
N LEU A 103 25.56 14.67 6.01
CA LEU A 103 24.79 14.78 4.77
C LEU A 103 23.33 14.46 4.97
N VAL A 104 22.99 13.41 5.75
CA VAL A 104 21.60 13.06 6.07
C VAL A 104 20.92 14.18 6.87
N ILE A 105 21.58 14.71 7.91
CA ILE A 105 21.01 15.80 8.74
C ILE A 105 20.79 17.06 7.91
N LEU A 106 21.81 17.48 7.15
CA LEU A 106 21.74 18.69 6.32
C LEU A 106 20.66 18.58 5.25
N TYR A 107 20.59 17.44 4.57
CA TYR A 107 19.61 17.19 3.52
C TYR A 107 18.18 17.17 4.07
N PHE A 108 17.95 16.43 5.15
CA PHE A 108 16.64 16.35 5.78
C PHE A 108 16.17 17.74 6.26
N THR A 109 17.06 18.51 6.88
CA THR A 109 16.75 19.87 7.31
C THR A 109 16.43 20.79 6.13
N PHE A 110 17.19 20.69 5.04
CA PHE A 110 16.92 21.43 3.80
C PHE A 110 15.54 21.11 3.25
N VAL A 111 15.21 19.82 3.08
CA VAL A 111 13.90 19.38 2.55
C VAL A 111 12.76 19.82 3.45
N MET A 112 12.89 19.65 4.77
CA MET A 112 11.86 20.06 5.73
C MET A 112 11.68 21.57 5.77
N SER A 113 12.74 22.35 5.60
CA SER A 113 12.63 23.81 5.49
C SER A 113 11.91 24.24 4.21
N VAL A 114 12.16 23.56 3.08
CA VAL A 114 11.45 23.81 1.82
C VAL A 114 9.97 23.43 1.93
N VAL A 115 9.67 22.23 2.47
CA VAL A 115 8.29 21.79 2.67
C VAL A 115 7.55 22.69 3.65
N GLY A 116 8.20 23.08 4.76
CA GLY A 116 7.65 24.03 5.72
C GLY A 116 7.38 25.41 5.10
N LEU A 117 8.28 25.90 4.24
CA LEU A 117 8.08 27.14 3.49
C LEU A 117 6.85 27.04 2.58
N LEU A 118 6.74 25.95 1.80
CA LEU A 118 5.59 25.71 0.92
C LEU A 118 4.27 25.63 1.72
N HIS A 119 4.30 25.03 2.91
CA HIS A 119 3.15 24.96 3.79
C HIS A 119 2.74 26.33 4.32
N VAL A 120 3.70 27.09 4.86
CA VAL A 120 3.46 28.45 5.39
C VAL A 120 2.95 29.39 4.31
N MET A 121 3.39 29.21 3.07
CA MET A 121 2.93 29.96 1.90
C MET A 121 1.58 29.47 1.33
N ASN A 122 0.89 28.55 1.99
CA ASN A 122 -0.36 27.93 1.52
C ASN A 122 -0.28 27.28 0.12
N PHE A 123 0.93 26.89 -0.31
CA PHE A 123 1.15 26.29 -1.63
C PHE A 123 0.22 25.08 -1.86
N PHE A 124 0.12 24.18 -0.88
CA PHE A 124 -0.69 22.98 -1.01
C PHE A 124 -2.20 23.29 -1.13
N ILE A 125 -2.69 24.30 -0.43
CA ILE A 125 -4.10 24.74 -0.52
C ILE A 125 -4.34 25.39 -1.88
N SER A 126 -3.46 26.28 -2.33
CA SER A 126 -3.55 26.93 -3.64
C SER A 126 -3.45 25.92 -4.78
N PHE A 127 -2.57 24.92 -4.64
CA PHE A 127 -2.44 23.81 -5.60
C PHE A 127 -3.71 22.95 -5.67
N THR A 128 -4.32 22.61 -4.53
CA THR A 128 -5.58 21.86 -4.49
C THR A 128 -6.69 22.64 -5.20
N PHE A 129 -6.80 23.94 -4.93
CA PHE A 129 -7.77 24.83 -5.59
C PHE A 129 -7.56 24.86 -7.11
N MET A 130 -6.33 24.92 -7.55
CA MET A 130 -5.97 24.88 -8.97
C MET A 130 -6.36 23.54 -9.61
N VAL A 131 -6.06 22.43 -8.94
CA VAL A 131 -6.43 21.08 -9.41
C VAL A 131 -7.94 20.91 -9.51
N ASP A 132 -8.68 21.34 -8.50
CA ASP A 132 -10.15 21.26 -8.50
C ASP A 132 -10.76 22.08 -9.64
N SER A 133 -10.23 23.27 -9.92
CA SER A 133 -10.65 24.09 -11.05
C SER A 133 -10.34 23.46 -12.41
N ILE A 134 -9.18 22.80 -12.54
CA ILE A 134 -8.83 22.01 -13.73
C ILE A 134 -9.79 20.82 -13.87
N MET A 135 -10.09 20.13 -12.77
CA MET A 135 -11.00 18.97 -12.78
C MET A 135 -12.43 19.36 -13.18
N GLN A 136 -12.93 20.52 -12.75
CA GLN A 136 -14.22 21.05 -13.20
C GLN A 136 -14.27 21.30 -14.73
N ASN A 137 -13.13 21.61 -15.32
CA ASN A 137 -12.97 21.84 -16.76
C ASN A 137 -12.35 20.65 -17.51
N ALA A 138 -12.21 19.48 -16.85
CA ALA A 138 -11.55 18.30 -17.38
C ALA A 138 -12.17 17.75 -18.68
N GLN A 139 -13.45 18.06 -18.95
CA GLN A 139 -14.11 17.73 -20.21
C GLN A 139 -13.35 18.25 -21.44
N TRP A 140 -12.69 19.40 -21.34
CA TRP A 140 -11.90 19.98 -22.42
C TRP A 140 -10.55 19.27 -22.62
N ALA A 141 -10.07 18.52 -21.62
CA ALA A 141 -8.85 17.72 -21.76
C ALA A 141 -8.99 16.59 -22.78
N ILE A 142 -10.23 16.21 -23.17
CA ILE A 142 -10.51 15.25 -24.26
C ILE A 142 -9.93 15.71 -25.60
N LEU A 143 -9.66 16.99 -25.76
CA LEU A 143 -9.00 17.53 -26.95
C LEU A 143 -7.49 17.25 -26.98
N LEU A 144 -6.85 16.88 -25.87
CA LEU A 144 -5.42 16.52 -25.87
C LEU A 144 -5.13 15.20 -26.63
N PRO A 145 -5.90 14.11 -26.44
CA PRO A 145 -5.79 12.95 -27.31
C PRO A 145 -6.04 13.26 -28.79
N VAL A 146 -6.98 14.19 -29.09
CA VAL A 146 -7.23 14.62 -30.48
C VAL A 146 -6.03 15.39 -31.05
N ALA A 147 -5.47 16.30 -30.26
CA ALA A 147 -4.24 17.03 -30.62
C ALA A 147 -3.07 16.09 -30.88
N TYR A 148 -2.90 15.09 -29.99
CA TYR A 148 -1.88 14.06 -30.15
C TYR A 148 -2.13 13.19 -31.40
N ALA A 149 -3.38 12.80 -31.68
CA ALA A 149 -3.71 12.04 -32.87
C ALA A 149 -3.41 12.81 -34.15
N LEU A 150 -3.70 14.10 -34.21
CA LEU A 150 -3.36 14.95 -35.35
C LEU A 150 -1.84 15.04 -35.55
N PHE A 151 -1.09 15.25 -34.48
CA PHE A 151 0.38 15.26 -34.52
C PHE A 151 0.94 13.91 -34.98
N TRP A 152 0.44 12.81 -34.43
CA TRP A 152 0.88 11.46 -34.75
C TRP A 152 0.58 11.07 -36.21
N ILE A 153 -0.63 11.39 -36.71
CA ILE A 153 -1.02 11.16 -38.12
C ILE A 153 -0.14 11.99 -39.04
N GLY A 154 0.15 13.26 -38.69
CA GLY A 154 1.08 14.09 -39.41
C GLY A 154 2.46 13.44 -39.55
N GLY A 155 2.99 12.90 -38.43
CA GLY A 155 4.31 12.24 -38.41
C GLY A 155 4.38 10.93 -39.22
N GLN A 156 3.25 10.29 -39.52
CA GLN A 156 3.20 9.08 -40.38
C GLN A 156 3.15 9.39 -41.89
N LEU A 157 2.92 10.64 -42.28
CA LEU A 157 2.86 11.04 -43.69
C LEU A 157 4.27 11.26 -44.26
N ASP A 158 4.42 10.93 -45.54
CA ASP A 158 5.67 11.15 -46.28
C ASP A 158 6.12 12.61 -46.26
N GLU A 159 7.44 12.85 -46.21
CA GLU A 159 8.03 14.20 -46.15
C GLU A 159 7.57 15.13 -47.30
N LYS A 160 7.20 14.59 -48.44
CA LYS A 160 6.70 15.36 -49.61
C LYS A 160 5.22 15.73 -49.52
N ASN A 161 4.49 15.19 -48.51
CA ASN A 161 3.06 15.47 -48.38
C ASN A 161 2.82 16.84 -47.72
N ARG A 162 2.13 17.75 -48.40
CA ARG A 162 1.84 19.11 -47.94
C ARG A 162 0.98 19.15 -46.65
N TRP A 163 0.24 18.06 -46.38
CA TRP A 163 -0.60 17.97 -45.18
C TRP A 163 0.18 17.61 -43.92
N ARG A 164 1.41 17.06 -44.06
CA ARG A 164 2.25 16.67 -42.92
C ARG A 164 2.49 17.85 -41.98
N ALA A 165 3.11 18.91 -42.48
CA ALA A 165 3.45 20.08 -41.69
C ALA A 165 2.21 20.77 -41.07
N TRP A 166 1.10 20.79 -41.82
CA TRP A 166 -0.14 21.36 -41.34
C TRP A 166 -0.75 20.54 -40.18
N LEU A 167 -0.80 19.21 -40.27
CA LEU A 167 -1.33 18.34 -39.23
C LEU A 167 -0.45 18.36 -37.96
N GLU A 168 0.87 18.32 -38.12
CA GLU A 168 1.80 18.42 -36.99
C GLU A 168 1.64 19.78 -36.27
N GLN A 169 1.59 20.88 -37.01
CA GLN A 169 1.41 22.22 -36.43
C GLN A 169 0.02 22.39 -35.82
N ALA A 170 -1.02 21.89 -36.45
CA ALA A 170 -2.39 21.92 -35.91
C ALA A 170 -2.49 21.10 -34.61
N GLY A 171 -1.87 19.92 -34.55
CA GLY A 171 -1.80 19.11 -33.34
C GLY A 171 -1.07 19.82 -32.19
N ILE A 172 0.10 20.36 -32.46
CA ILE A 172 0.87 21.15 -31.46
C ILE A 172 0.08 22.38 -31.03
N GLY A 173 -0.46 23.15 -31.98
CA GLY A 173 -1.22 24.37 -31.70
C GLY A 173 -2.48 24.10 -30.86
N LEU A 174 -3.23 23.04 -31.19
CA LEU A 174 -4.39 22.62 -30.40
C LEU A 174 -3.99 22.18 -28.99
N GLY A 175 -2.92 21.38 -28.87
CA GLY A 175 -2.41 20.94 -27.57
C GLY A 175 -2.00 22.10 -26.66
N ILE A 176 -1.25 23.06 -27.22
CA ILE A 176 -0.85 24.28 -26.50
C ILE A 176 -2.08 25.10 -26.12
N ALA A 177 -3.03 25.29 -27.04
CA ALA A 177 -4.24 26.07 -26.78
C ALA A 177 -5.09 25.45 -25.64
N VAL A 178 -5.24 24.13 -25.62
CA VAL A 178 -5.96 23.42 -24.55
C VAL A 178 -5.24 23.56 -23.20
N ILE A 179 -3.92 23.41 -23.18
CA ILE A 179 -3.13 23.58 -21.94
C ILE A 179 -3.25 25.02 -21.42
N ILE A 180 -3.11 26.01 -22.29
CA ILE A 180 -3.28 27.41 -21.92
C ILE A 180 -4.69 27.68 -21.40
N PHE A 181 -5.72 27.17 -22.08
CA PHE A 181 -7.11 27.30 -21.63
C PHE A 181 -7.33 26.68 -20.25
N LEU A 182 -6.84 25.48 -20.00
CA LEU A 182 -6.95 24.81 -18.68
C LEU A 182 -6.23 25.59 -17.58
N LEU A 183 -5.05 26.15 -17.85
CA LEU A 183 -4.31 26.99 -16.91
C LEU A 183 -5.04 28.32 -16.62
N PHE A 184 -5.61 28.94 -17.64
CA PHE A 184 -6.42 30.17 -17.45
C PHE A 184 -7.72 29.89 -16.71
N SER A 185 -8.42 28.81 -17.03
CA SER A 185 -9.65 28.42 -16.33
C SER A 185 -9.40 28.07 -14.87
N ALA A 186 -8.20 27.59 -14.53
CA ALA A 186 -7.76 27.28 -13.17
C ALA A 186 -7.37 28.54 -12.35
N ASN A 187 -7.56 29.74 -12.87
CA ASN A 187 -7.09 30.97 -12.22
C ASN A 187 -5.60 30.90 -11.79
N PHE A 188 -4.78 30.27 -12.61
CA PHE A 188 -3.36 30.04 -12.32
C PHE A 188 -2.64 31.32 -11.88
N LEU A 189 -2.87 32.43 -12.58
CA LEU A 189 -2.26 33.72 -12.24
C LEU A 189 -2.73 34.24 -10.87
N ALA A 190 -4.00 34.05 -10.53
CA ALA A 190 -4.53 34.44 -9.22
C ALA A 190 -3.92 33.58 -8.10
N SER A 191 -3.75 32.27 -8.32
CA SER A 191 -3.09 31.35 -7.39
C SER A 191 -1.62 31.71 -7.18
N VAL A 192 -0.89 32.05 -8.24
CA VAL A 192 0.50 32.52 -8.16
C VAL A 192 0.60 33.86 -7.41
N ASN A 193 -0.31 34.80 -7.71
CA ASN A 193 -0.34 36.10 -7.02
C ASN A 193 -0.66 35.92 -5.51
N SER A 194 -1.62 35.07 -5.17
CA SER A 194 -1.92 34.72 -3.78
C SER A 194 -0.72 34.11 -3.05
N PHE A 195 0.01 33.24 -3.73
CA PHE A 195 1.24 32.65 -3.19
C PHE A 195 2.32 33.71 -2.92
N ILE A 196 2.55 34.64 -3.84
CA ILE A 196 3.54 35.73 -3.69
C ILE A 196 3.10 36.71 -2.60
N SER A 197 1.83 37.10 -2.56
CA SER A 197 1.32 38.02 -1.53
C SER A 197 1.45 37.44 -0.14
N THR A 198 1.10 36.16 0.04
CA THR A 198 1.24 35.46 1.33
C THR A 198 2.68 35.47 1.85
N TYR A 199 3.67 35.39 0.95
CA TYR A 199 5.09 35.46 1.34
C TYR A 199 5.48 36.84 1.91
N LEU A 200 4.81 37.91 1.48
CA LEU A 200 5.09 39.29 1.88
C LEU A 200 4.22 39.74 3.07
N ASP A 201 3.14 39.02 3.42
CA ASP A 201 2.21 39.43 4.43
C ASP A 201 2.67 39.05 5.85
N TYR A 202 2.46 39.98 6.79
CA TYR A 202 2.67 39.75 8.23
C TYR A 202 1.44 39.02 8.84
N PRO A 203 1.57 38.01 9.72
CA PRO A 203 2.79 37.51 10.40
C PRO A 203 3.56 36.40 9.67
N VAL A 204 3.07 35.92 8.53
CA VAL A 204 3.65 34.79 7.77
C VAL A 204 5.07 35.11 7.28
N ARG A 205 5.31 36.38 6.95
CA ARG A 205 6.59 36.87 6.43
C ARG A 205 7.79 36.46 7.30
N GLU A 206 7.70 36.54 8.62
CA GLU A 206 8.82 36.21 9.52
C GLU A 206 9.19 34.73 9.44
N SER A 207 8.20 33.85 9.52
CA SER A 207 8.41 32.39 9.41
C SER A 207 8.89 32.01 8.02
N ALA A 208 8.37 32.62 6.95
CA ALA A 208 8.81 32.40 5.58
C ALA A 208 10.27 32.79 5.38
N TRP A 209 10.71 33.95 5.90
CA TRP A 209 12.10 34.38 5.84
C TRP A 209 13.04 33.43 6.59
N VAL A 210 12.67 33.01 7.82
CA VAL A 210 13.46 32.05 8.60
C VAL A 210 13.61 30.73 7.85
N LEU A 211 12.52 30.18 7.31
CA LEU A 211 12.57 28.94 6.54
C LEU A 211 13.37 29.06 5.25
N THR A 212 13.25 30.20 4.54
CA THR A 212 14.04 30.48 3.34
C THR A 212 15.54 30.55 3.65
N LEU A 213 15.93 31.31 4.68
CA LEU A 213 17.32 31.40 5.11
C LEU A 213 17.87 30.04 5.53
N THR A 214 17.09 29.27 6.30
CA THR A 214 17.45 27.92 6.73
C THR A 214 17.66 27.02 5.49
N ALA A 215 16.73 27.00 4.54
CA ALA A 215 16.86 26.23 3.31
C ALA A 215 18.12 26.59 2.52
N ILE A 216 18.42 27.89 2.36
CA ILE A 216 19.60 28.36 1.64
C ILE A 216 20.88 27.93 2.36
N ILE A 217 20.98 28.15 3.67
CA ILE A 217 22.20 27.85 4.45
C ILE A 217 22.45 26.33 4.45
N TYR A 218 21.43 25.54 4.74
CA TYR A 218 21.57 24.08 4.79
C TYR A 218 21.77 23.49 3.39
N GLY A 219 21.10 24.00 2.36
CA GLY A 219 21.29 23.58 0.97
C GLY A 219 22.71 23.86 0.44
N ILE A 220 23.25 25.06 0.69
CA ILE A 220 24.64 25.40 0.30
C ILE A 220 25.64 24.54 1.07
N THR A 221 25.46 24.38 2.39
CA THR A 221 26.37 23.58 3.20
C THR A 221 26.32 22.10 2.79
N PHE A 222 25.14 21.57 2.53
CA PHE A 222 24.93 20.23 2.00
C PHE A 222 25.68 20.03 0.67
N TRP A 223 25.48 20.94 -0.30
CA TRP A 223 26.14 20.88 -1.61
C TRP A 223 27.67 20.90 -1.50
N ARG A 224 28.20 21.72 -0.61
CA ARG A 224 29.64 21.82 -0.34
C ARG A 224 30.18 20.56 0.33
N MET A 225 29.47 20.05 1.32
CA MET A 225 29.83 18.82 2.02
C MET A 225 29.78 17.61 1.09
N LEU A 226 28.87 17.63 0.10
CA LEU A 226 28.79 16.60 -0.92
C LEU A 226 30.04 16.54 -1.80
N LYS A 227 30.69 17.69 -2.07
CA LYS A 227 31.91 17.78 -2.88
C LYS A 227 33.21 17.40 -2.12
N LEU A 228 33.14 17.18 -0.82
CA LEU A 228 34.30 16.84 0.03
C LEU A 228 34.60 15.34 0.14
N GLY A 229 34.08 14.49 -0.76
CA GLY A 229 34.31 13.04 -0.73
C GLY A 229 35.79 12.67 -0.68
N ASP A 230 36.58 13.24 -1.58
CA ASP A 230 38.03 12.97 -1.68
C ASP A 230 38.79 13.38 -0.40
N TYR A 231 38.37 14.44 0.28
CA TYR A 231 38.98 14.88 1.55
C TYR A 231 38.83 13.84 2.67
N PHE A 232 37.80 13.01 2.61
CA PHE A 232 37.52 11.93 3.54
C PHE A 232 38.01 10.57 3.04
N GLY A 233 38.73 10.51 1.90
CA GLY A 233 39.29 9.28 1.34
C GLY A 233 38.23 8.35 0.70
N GLU A 234 37.12 8.90 0.22
CA GLU A 234 36.09 8.13 -0.46
C GLU A 234 36.51 7.75 -1.88
N ARG A 235 36.08 6.56 -2.31
CA ARG A 235 36.28 6.11 -3.68
C ARG A 235 35.25 6.74 -4.62
N PRO A 236 35.54 6.85 -5.94
CA PRO A 236 34.62 7.41 -6.92
C PRO A 236 33.26 6.71 -6.98
N ASP A 237 33.23 5.38 -6.79
CA ASP A 237 32.02 4.57 -6.72
C ASP A 237 31.12 4.93 -5.53
N GLN A 238 31.70 5.23 -4.37
CA GLN A 238 30.97 5.70 -3.19
C GLN A 238 30.35 7.08 -3.40
N ASN A 239 31.03 7.95 -4.12
CA ASN A 239 30.48 9.26 -4.45
C ASN A 239 29.32 9.17 -5.46
N ALA A 240 29.40 8.26 -6.44
CA ALA A 240 28.30 7.94 -7.35
C ALA A 240 27.09 7.35 -6.62
N ALA A 241 27.33 6.47 -5.62
CA ALA A 241 26.27 5.92 -4.78
C ALA A 241 25.48 7.01 -4.04
N TRP A 242 26.13 8.08 -3.56
CA TRP A 242 25.46 9.21 -2.93
C TRP A 242 24.51 9.95 -3.88
N GLN A 243 24.92 10.14 -5.13
CA GLN A 243 24.06 10.74 -6.15
C GLN A 243 22.81 9.86 -6.39
N GLY A 244 22.98 8.53 -6.40
CA GLY A 244 21.87 7.58 -6.46
C GLY A 244 20.91 7.71 -5.27
N TRP A 245 21.43 7.79 -4.04
CA TRP A 245 20.62 7.99 -2.84
C TRP A 245 19.87 9.33 -2.85
N LEU A 246 20.48 10.40 -3.36
CA LEU A 246 19.81 11.68 -3.51
C LEU A 246 18.65 11.63 -4.48
N LEU A 247 18.81 10.96 -5.62
CA LEU A 247 17.72 10.78 -6.58
C LEU A 247 16.58 9.93 -6.04
N LEU A 248 16.88 8.94 -5.20
CA LEU A 248 15.88 8.09 -4.53
C LEU A 248 15.22 8.74 -3.31
N SER A 249 15.87 9.77 -2.72
CA SER A 249 15.43 10.34 -1.44
C SER A 249 14.01 10.91 -1.44
N PRO A 250 13.47 11.57 -2.48
CA PRO A 250 12.07 12.01 -2.47
C PRO A 250 11.11 10.82 -2.34
N ASN A 251 11.42 9.71 -3.01
CA ASN A 251 10.63 8.47 -2.92
C ASN A 251 10.73 7.86 -1.52
N ILE A 252 11.94 7.79 -0.94
CA ILE A 252 12.16 7.25 0.41
C ILE A 252 11.44 8.10 1.45
N ILE A 253 11.55 9.44 1.37
CA ILE A 253 10.87 10.35 2.28
C ILE A 253 9.35 10.20 2.14
N GLY A 254 8.83 10.16 0.91
CA GLY A 254 7.41 9.90 0.65
C GLY A 254 6.95 8.57 1.26
N PHE A 255 7.72 7.50 1.07
CA PHE A 255 7.44 6.21 1.68
C PHE A 255 7.44 6.27 3.22
N LEU A 256 8.42 6.93 3.84
CA LEU A 256 8.50 7.04 5.29
C LEU A 256 7.32 7.83 5.88
N ILE A 257 6.92 8.92 5.24
CA ILE A 257 5.83 9.79 5.73
C ILE A 257 4.46 9.15 5.47
N PHE A 258 4.21 8.69 4.23
CA PHE A 258 2.86 8.28 3.81
C PHE A 258 2.59 6.78 4.00
N PHE A 259 3.62 5.97 4.15
CA PHE A 259 3.47 4.52 4.33
C PHE A 259 3.96 4.06 5.70
N ALA A 260 5.23 4.27 6.03
CA ALA A 260 5.80 3.80 7.28
C ALA A 260 5.23 4.53 8.49
N GLY A 261 4.97 5.84 8.40
CA GLY A 261 4.37 6.63 9.48
C GLY A 261 3.00 6.12 9.91
N PRO A 262 1.99 6.02 9.01
CA PRO A 262 0.69 5.44 9.33
C PRO A 262 0.76 3.99 9.82
N LEU A 263 1.70 3.19 9.28
CA LEU A 263 1.91 1.82 9.73
C LEU A 263 2.36 1.77 11.20
N LEU A 264 3.35 2.57 11.58
CA LEU A 264 3.83 2.67 12.97
C LEU A 264 2.76 3.26 13.90
N LEU A 265 1.99 4.24 13.41
CA LEU A 265 0.85 4.77 14.14
C LEU A 265 -0.20 3.69 14.40
N SER A 266 -0.54 2.89 13.38
CA SER A 266 -1.45 1.75 13.55
C SER A 266 -0.94 0.74 14.55
N LEU A 267 0.39 0.46 14.58
CA LEU A 267 0.99 -0.40 15.59
C LEU A 267 0.79 0.17 16.99
N TYR A 268 1.04 1.46 17.17
CA TYR A 268 0.81 2.11 18.45
C TYR A 268 -0.67 2.05 18.86
N LEU A 269 -1.59 2.40 17.96
CA LEU A 269 -3.03 2.39 18.24
C LEU A 269 -3.53 0.99 18.61
N SER A 270 -2.92 -0.09 18.13
CA SER A 270 -3.31 -1.46 18.46
C SER A 270 -3.20 -1.81 19.96
N PHE A 271 -2.37 -1.06 20.71
CA PHE A 271 -2.20 -1.18 22.15
C PHE A 271 -3.03 -0.17 22.94
N THR A 272 -3.97 0.52 22.30
CA THR A 272 -4.81 1.56 22.89
C THR A 272 -6.30 1.28 22.68
N ASP A 273 -7.14 1.97 23.47
CA ASP A 273 -8.61 2.00 23.30
C ASP A 273 -9.06 3.08 22.29
N ALA A 274 -8.25 3.34 21.27
CA ALA A 274 -8.48 4.41 20.31
C ALA A 274 -9.87 4.35 19.68
N THR A 275 -10.69 5.38 19.93
CA THR A 275 -12.01 5.60 19.38
C THR A 275 -12.17 7.05 18.93
N VAL A 276 -13.18 7.35 18.09
CA VAL A 276 -13.44 8.73 17.65
C VAL A 276 -13.83 9.61 18.84
N GLY A 277 -13.22 10.79 18.92
CA GLY A 277 -13.56 11.81 19.93
C GLY A 277 -13.00 11.59 21.32
N ARG A 278 -12.12 10.60 21.50
CA ARG A 278 -11.40 10.36 22.76
C ARG A 278 -9.90 10.31 22.52
N ILE A 279 -9.14 10.79 23.50
CA ILE A 279 -7.69 10.63 23.51
C ILE A 279 -7.39 9.16 23.79
N PRO A 280 -6.61 8.46 22.93
CA PRO A 280 -6.29 7.06 23.12
C PRO A 280 -5.59 6.80 24.46
N GLN A 281 -6.07 5.81 25.23
CA GLN A 281 -5.42 5.35 26.44
C GLN A 281 -4.76 4.00 26.20
N GLU A 282 -3.58 3.78 26.76
CA GLU A 282 -2.91 2.49 26.68
C GLU A 282 -3.67 1.42 27.47
N ILE A 283 -3.95 0.32 26.79
CA ILE A 283 -4.65 -0.85 27.36
C ILE A 283 -3.80 -2.13 27.26
N GLU A 284 -2.49 -1.97 27.09
CA GLU A 284 -1.56 -3.09 26.87
C GLU A 284 -1.98 -3.97 25.68
N ALA A 285 -1.86 -5.29 25.80
CA ALA A 285 -2.24 -6.27 24.78
C ALA A 285 -3.73 -6.67 24.81
N ARG A 286 -4.62 -5.91 25.48
CA ARG A 286 -6.02 -6.29 25.69
C ARG A 286 -6.79 -6.49 24.38
N ASN A 287 -6.54 -5.67 23.36
CA ASN A 287 -7.13 -5.85 22.02
C ASN A 287 -6.75 -7.20 21.39
N TYR A 288 -5.50 -7.60 21.54
CA TYR A 288 -5.01 -8.91 21.06
C TYR A 288 -5.61 -10.07 21.85
N GLN A 289 -5.71 -9.92 23.17
CA GLN A 289 -6.38 -10.91 24.02
C GLN A 289 -7.85 -11.06 23.67
N TYR A 290 -8.53 -9.96 23.34
CA TYR A 290 -9.93 -9.99 22.91
C TYR A 290 -10.10 -10.70 21.55
N ALA A 291 -9.24 -10.38 20.56
CA ALA A 291 -9.29 -11.03 19.25
C ALA A 291 -8.97 -12.54 19.33
N LEU A 292 -7.89 -12.90 20.03
CA LEU A 292 -7.35 -14.27 20.05
C LEU A 292 -7.93 -15.13 21.17
N GLY A 293 -8.70 -14.55 22.10
CA GLY A 293 -9.22 -15.23 23.28
C GLY A 293 -10.12 -16.41 22.92
N LEU A 294 -9.66 -17.61 23.27
CA LEU A 294 -10.39 -18.87 23.10
C LEU A 294 -10.52 -19.56 24.45
N GLU A 295 -11.66 -20.21 24.67
CA GLU A 295 -11.93 -21.06 25.80
C GLU A 295 -12.37 -22.43 25.32
N PHE A 296 -11.81 -23.51 25.89
CA PHE A 296 -12.14 -24.87 25.58
C PHE A 296 -12.79 -25.53 26.79
N LYS A 297 -14.00 -26.06 26.62
CA LYS A 297 -14.72 -26.78 27.66
C LYS A 297 -15.33 -28.07 27.13
N VAL A 298 -15.55 -29.02 28.01
CA VAL A 298 -16.23 -30.28 27.67
C VAL A 298 -17.69 -29.99 27.34
N TRP A 299 -18.15 -30.52 26.21
CA TRP A 299 -19.52 -30.43 25.79
C TRP A 299 -20.34 -31.55 26.41
N ASP A 300 -21.33 -31.21 27.22
CA ASP A 300 -22.26 -32.18 27.82
C ASP A 300 -23.61 -32.14 27.08
N GLU A 301 -23.90 -33.17 26.33
CA GLU A 301 -25.17 -33.35 25.60
C GLU A 301 -26.38 -33.55 26.54
N ALA A 302 -26.17 -33.98 27.79
CA ALA A 302 -27.22 -34.17 28.77
C ALA A 302 -27.78 -32.86 29.32
N ASN A 303 -27.06 -31.74 29.10
CA ASN A 303 -27.52 -30.42 29.50
C ASN A 303 -28.77 -30.04 28.65
N PRO A 304 -29.90 -29.67 29.28
CA PRO A 304 -31.16 -29.38 28.58
C PRO A 304 -31.06 -28.21 27.59
N TYR A 305 -30.04 -27.36 27.73
CA TYR A 305 -29.81 -26.20 26.85
C TYR A 305 -28.90 -26.52 25.66
N ALA A 306 -28.25 -27.69 25.62
CA ALA A 306 -27.33 -28.08 24.57
C ALA A 306 -27.95 -28.00 23.17
N THR A 307 -29.11 -28.66 22.99
CA THR A 307 -29.81 -28.68 21.70
C THR A 307 -30.26 -27.31 21.23
N GLN A 308 -30.68 -26.43 22.15
CA GLN A 308 -31.08 -25.07 21.82
C GLN A 308 -29.86 -24.21 21.43
N LEU A 309 -28.76 -24.38 22.13
CA LEU A 309 -27.52 -23.65 21.82
C LEU A 309 -26.99 -24.03 20.43
N VAL A 310 -26.99 -25.32 20.07
CA VAL A 310 -26.59 -25.82 18.73
C VAL A 310 -27.48 -25.24 17.65
N LYS A 311 -28.78 -25.25 17.82
CA LYS A 311 -29.73 -24.68 16.84
C LYS A 311 -29.53 -23.19 16.65
N LEU A 312 -29.28 -22.46 17.73
CA LEU A 312 -29.06 -21.00 17.67
C LEU A 312 -27.70 -20.62 17.09
N THR A 313 -26.66 -21.44 17.29
CA THR A 313 -25.33 -21.17 16.75
C THR A 313 -25.17 -21.58 15.27
N GLN A 314 -25.90 -22.62 14.82
CA GLN A 314 -25.78 -23.08 13.43
C GLN A 314 -26.69 -22.34 12.44
N ASN A 315 -27.86 -21.86 12.88
CA ASN A 315 -28.92 -21.35 11.99
C ASN A 315 -29.25 -19.89 12.16
N SER A 316 -28.61 -19.14 13.08
CA SER A 316 -29.01 -17.77 13.36
C SER A 316 -28.13 -16.72 12.66
N SER A 317 -28.77 -15.62 12.23
CA SER A 317 -28.07 -14.41 11.82
C SER A 317 -27.28 -13.81 13.00
N PRO A 318 -26.20 -13.03 12.77
CA PRO A 318 -25.39 -12.40 13.82
C PRO A 318 -26.24 -11.63 14.86
N VAL A 319 -27.33 -11.04 14.41
CA VAL A 319 -28.26 -10.26 15.25
C VAL A 319 -29.00 -11.14 16.27
N LEU A 320 -29.34 -12.37 15.91
CA LEU A 320 -30.02 -13.31 16.82
C LEU A 320 -29.10 -13.89 17.87
N GLN A 321 -27.81 -13.96 17.61
CA GLN A 321 -26.81 -14.48 18.55
C GLN A 321 -26.45 -13.49 19.67
N ASP A 322 -26.69 -12.20 19.46
CA ASP A 322 -26.51 -11.15 20.46
C ASP A 322 -27.70 -11.02 21.43
N LEU A 323 -28.77 -11.80 21.23
CA LEU A 323 -29.90 -11.79 22.14
C LEU A 323 -29.51 -12.22 23.57
N PRO A 324 -30.10 -11.59 24.61
CA PRO A 324 -29.82 -11.93 26.00
C PRO A 324 -30.00 -13.40 26.31
N THR A 325 -30.97 -14.06 25.67
CA THR A 325 -31.23 -15.50 25.82
C THR A 325 -30.09 -16.37 25.34
N VAL A 326 -29.44 -16.04 24.21
CA VAL A 326 -28.29 -16.80 23.69
C VAL A 326 -27.08 -16.58 24.57
N ARG A 327 -26.88 -15.39 25.08
CA ARG A 327 -25.81 -15.09 26.04
C ARG A 327 -26.00 -15.87 27.37
N LEU A 328 -27.22 -15.94 27.86
CA LEU A 328 -27.52 -16.74 29.09
C LEU A 328 -27.28 -18.23 28.87
N LEU A 329 -27.71 -18.77 27.73
CA LEU A 329 -27.46 -20.19 27.40
C LEU A 329 -25.97 -20.47 27.21
N ALA A 330 -25.21 -19.54 26.57
CA ALA A 330 -23.77 -19.68 26.44
C ALA A 330 -23.05 -19.64 27.79
N GLN A 331 -23.51 -18.84 28.73
CA GLN A 331 -22.93 -18.71 30.09
C GLN A 331 -23.09 -19.98 30.92
N SER A 332 -23.99 -20.91 30.56
CA SER A 332 -24.08 -22.23 31.24
C SER A 332 -22.86 -23.12 30.92
N TYR A 333 -22.18 -22.88 29.79
CA TYR A 333 -21.03 -23.67 29.34
C TYR A 333 -19.71 -22.87 29.41
N LEU A 334 -19.74 -21.62 29.00
CA LEU A 334 -18.57 -20.78 28.80
C LEU A 334 -18.50 -19.70 29.87
N SER A 335 -17.31 -19.19 30.13
CA SER A 335 -17.09 -18.06 31.00
C SER A 335 -17.74 -16.78 30.46
N ARG A 336 -17.97 -15.82 31.34
CA ARG A 336 -18.61 -14.55 30.99
C ARG A 336 -17.83 -13.82 29.89
N GLY A 337 -18.53 -13.48 28.82
CA GLY A 337 -17.94 -12.77 27.64
C GLY A 337 -17.60 -13.68 26.47
N TYR A 338 -17.50 -14.99 26.66
CA TYR A 338 -17.27 -15.92 25.58
C TYR A 338 -18.57 -16.32 24.89
N THR A 339 -18.52 -16.43 23.57
CA THR A 339 -19.62 -16.91 22.71
C THR A 339 -19.21 -18.20 22.00
N PRO A 340 -20.14 -19.17 21.79
CA PRO A 340 -19.80 -20.42 21.13
C PRO A 340 -19.32 -20.20 19.70
N LEU A 341 -18.16 -20.76 19.35
CA LEU A 341 -17.58 -20.70 18.01
C LEU A 341 -17.86 -22.00 17.24
N VAL A 342 -17.51 -23.15 17.82
CA VAL A 342 -17.67 -24.48 17.20
C VAL A 342 -17.70 -25.54 18.26
N ILE A 343 -18.43 -26.65 17.98
CA ILE A 343 -18.38 -27.89 18.75
C ILE A 343 -17.53 -28.88 17.96
N LEU A 344 -16.42 -29.32 18.55
CA LEU A 344 -15.50 -30.27 17.94
C LEU A 344 -15.88 -31.71 18.36
N PRO A 345 -16.21 -32.58 17.40
CA PRO A 345 -16.67 -33.96 17.68
C PRO A 345 -15.48 -34.87 17.98
N PHE A 346 -14.89 -34.76 19.18
CA PHE A 346 -13.80 -35.60 19.65
C PHE A 346 -14.27 -36.85 20.42
N LYS A 347 -15.57 -37.09 20.55
CA LYS A 347 -16.17 -38.21 21.30
C LYS A 347 -15.62 -39.58 20.88
N GLN A 348 -15.30 -39.74 19.58
CA GLN A 348 -14.72 -40.97 19.06
C GLN A 348 -13.27 -41.22 19.50
N ILE A 349 -12.51 -40.18 19.84
CA ILE A 349 -11.09 -40.28 20.20
C ILE A 349 -10.88 -40.10 21.70
N THR A 350 -11.57 -39.15 22.32
CA THR A 350 -11.39 -38.80 23.75
C THR A 350 -12.57 -39.14 24.64
N GLY A 351 -13.67 -39.65 24.05
CA GLY A 351 -14.91 -39.99 24.79
C GLY A 351 -15.82 -38.78 25.05
N VAL A 352 -15.37 -37.55 24.74
CA VAL A 352 -16.11 -36.31 25.00
C VAL A 352 -15.98 -35.36 23.82
N ASP A 353 -17.03 -34.60 23.54
CA ASP A 353 -16.97 -33.47 22.59
C ASP A 353 -16.51 -32.20 23.31
N LEU A 354 -15.90 -31.29 22.58
CA LEU A 354 -15.41 -30.02 23.11
C LEU A 354 -16.17 -28.86 22.49
N ILE A 355 -16.66 -27.94 23.33
CA ILE A 355 -17.14 -26.62 22.89
C ILE A 355 -15.99 -25.61 22.96
N VAL A 356 -15.79 -24.91 21.85
CA VAL A 356 -14.83 -23.82 21.75
C VAL A 356 -15.62 -22.52 21.80
N GLY A 357 -15.32 -21.69 22.80
CA GLY A 357 -15.82 -20.34 22.93
C GLY A 357 -14.78 -19.33 22.48
N ALA A 358 -15.21 -18.21 21.93
CA ALA A 358 -14.36 -17.09 21.54
C ALA A 358 -14.88 -15.78 22.17
N LEU A 359 -13.98 -14.88 22.54
CA LEU A 359 -14.33 -13.52 22.96
C LEU A 359 -14.84 -12.71 21.77
N ASP A 360 -14.11 -12.72 20.64
CA ASP A 360 -14.63 -12.23 19.36
C ASP A 360 -14.85 -13.41 18.39
N ARG A 361 -16.08 -13.90 18.35
CA ARG A 361 -16.49 -14.96 17.43
C ARG A 361 -16.35 -14.56 15.96
N LEU A 362 -16.68 -13.28 15.63
CA LEU A 362 -16.65 -12.80 14.26
C LEU A 362 -15.21 -12.69 13.72
N PHE A 363 -14.24 -12.40 14.57
CA PHE A 363 -12.83 -12.44 14.18
C PHE A 363 -12.42 -13.85 13.70
N TRP A 364 -12.73 -14.91 14.45
CA TRP A 364 -12.38 -16.28 14.08
C TRP A 364 -13.12 -16.77 12.83
N ILE A 365 -14.41 -16.40 12.68
CA ILE A 365 -15.19 -16.69 11.47
C ILE A 365 -14.55 -15.96 10.27
N SER A 366 -14.22 -14.69 10.40
CA SER A 366 -13.61 -13.92 9.33
C SER A 366 -12.25 -14.47 8.92
N LEU A 367 -11.44 -14.90 9.87
CA LEU A 367 -10.16 -15.54 9.61
C LEU A 367 -10.31 -16.87 8.87
N ARG A 368 -11.24 -17.72 9.33
CA ARG A 368 -11.59 -18.99 8.64
C ARG A 368 -12.05 -18.73 7.20
N ASN A 369 -12.98 -17.80 7.01
CA ASN A 369 -13.49 -17.48 5.68
C ASN A 369 -12.38 -16.94 4.77
N THR A 370 -11.48 -16.11 5.29
CA THR A 370 -10.33 -15.58 4.52
C THR A 370 -9.39 -16.70 4.11
N LEU A 371 -9.07 -17.63 4.99
CA LEU A 371 -8.21 -18.78 4.67
C LEU A 371 -8.87 -19.70 3.65
N MET A 372 -10.17 -20.00 3.79
CA MET A 372 -10.93 -20.82 2.82
C MET A 372 -11.03 -20.09 1.46
N PHE A 373 -11.31 -18.79 1.47
CA PHE A 373 -11.34 -17.99 0.26
C PHE A 373 -9.99 -18.04 -0.46
N CYS A 374 -8.89 -17.80 0.26
CA CYS A 374 -7.54 -17.85 -0.28
C CYS A 374 -7.21 -19.22 -0.89
N PHE A 375 -7.50 -20.29 -0.18
CA PHE A 375 -7.26 -21.66 -0.66
C PHE A 375 -8.02 -21.95 -1.97
N LEU A 376 -9.32 -21.63 -2.00
CA LEU A 376 -10.14 -21.82 -3.19
C LEU A 376 -9.70 -20.91 -4.34
N LEU A 377 -9.33 -19.66 -4.05
CA LEU A 377 -8.85 -18.71 -5.05
C LEU A 377 -7.57 -19.23 -5.73
N VAL A 378 -6.62 -19.74 -4.96
CA VAL A 378 -5.37 -20.29 -5.51
C VAL A 378 -5.68 -21.43 -6.49
N ILE A 379 -6.54 -22.36 -6.12
CA ILE A 379 -6.89 -23.49 -6.98
C ILE A 379 -7.64 -23.03 -8.23
N LEU A 380 -8.70 -22.22 -8.06
CA LEU A 380 -9.59 -21.79 -9.14
C LEU A 380 -8.99 -20.72 -10.04
N SER A 381 -7.90 -20.07 -9.67
CA SER A 381 -7.19 -19.12 -10.53
C SER A 381 -5.92 -19.72 -11.16
N THR A 382 -5.11 -20.45 -10.40
CA THR A 382 -3.80 -20.91 -10.86
C THR A 382 -3.90 -22.06 -11.88
N ILE A 383 -4.77 -23.05 -11.61
CA ILE A 383 -4.93 -24.21 -12.51
C ILE A 383 -5.50 -23.78 -13.88
N PRO A 384 -6.61 -23.02 -13.95
CA PRO A 384 -7.12 -22.52 -15.24
C PRO A 384 -6.13 -21.59 -15.94
N ALA A 385 -5.40 -20.75 -15.19
CA ALA A 385 -4.40 -19.86 -15.77
C ALA A 385 -3.27 -20.60 -16.46
N LEU A 386 -2.76 -21.69 -15.87
CA LEU A 386 -1.76 -22.56 -16.49
C LEU A 386 -2.33 -23.22 -17.77
N GLY A 387 -3.56 -23.75 -17.71
CA GLY A 387 -4.24 -24.33 -18.88
C GLY A 387 -4.39 -23.32 -20.01
N LEU A 388 -4.85 -22.12 -19.72
CA LEU A 388 -4.97 -21.03 -20.69
C LEU A 388 -3.61 -20.60 -21.24
N ALA A 389 -2.58 -20.52 -20.43
CA ALA A 389 -1.23 -20.16 -20.87
C ALA A 389 -0.66 -21.20 -21.86
N LEU A 390 -0.89 -22.49 -21.61
CA LEU A 390 -0.50 -23.57 -22.54
C LEU A 390 -1.20 -23.42 -23.89
N ILE A 391 -2.51 -23.13 -23.90
CA ILE A 391 -3.28 -22.89 -25.14
C ILE A 391 -2.77 -21.63 -25.85
N LEU A 392 -2.59 -20.53 -25.12
CA LEU A 392 -2.16 -19.24 -25.67
C LEU A 392 -0.68 -19.23 -26.13
N ASN A 393 0.12 -20.20 -25.72
CA ASN A 393 1.49 -20.39 -26.20
C ASN A 393 1.57 -21.05 -27.58
N SER A 394 0.45 -21.60 -28.07
CA SER A 394 0.38 -22.18 -29.40
C SER A 394 0.41 -21.10 -30.52
N LYS A 395 0.79 -21.51 -31.73
CA LYS A 395 0.90 -20.62 -32.91
C LYS A 395 -0.42 -20.50 -33.69
N LEU A 396 -1.57 -20.44 -33.01
CA LEU A 396 -2.87 -20.31 -33.69
C LEU A 396 -3.14 -18.86 -34.13
N PRO A 397 -3.89 -18.66 -35.25
CA PRO A 397 -4.27 -17.32 -35.69
C PRO A 397 -5.18 -16.64 -34.63
N GLY A 398 -5.06 -15.32 -34.50
CA GLY A 398 -5.90 -14.55 -33.55
C GLY A 398 -5.44 -14.54 -32.10
N MET A 399 -4.34 -15.20 -31.73
CA MET A 399 -3.86 -15.27 -30.33
C MET A 399 -3.63 -13.92 -29.67
N LYS A 400 -3.27 -12.87 -30.42
CA LYS A 400 -3.11 -11.52 -29.87
C LYS A 400 -4.44 -10.98 -29.31
N LEU A 401 -5.54 -11.22 -30.02
CA LEU A 401 -6.88 -10.82 -29.59
C LEU A 401 -7.33 -11.64 -28.37
N PHE A 402 -7.13 -12.95 -28.38
CA PHE A 402 -7.47 -13.81 -27.25
C PHE A 402 -6.71 -13.41 -25.98
N ARG A 403 -5.40 -13.11 -26.08
CA ARG A 403 -4.61 -12.58 -24.96
C ARG A 403 -5.20 -11.29 -24.40
N ALA A 404 -5.61 -10.35 -25.25
CA ALA A 404 -6.24 -9.11 -24.81
C ALA A 404 -7.58 -9.38 -24.10
N LEU A 405 -8.42 -10.28 -24.62
CA LEU A 405 -9.71 -10.62 -24.03
C LEU A 405 -9.59 -11.29 -22.64
N TYR A 406 -8.64 -12.23 -22.50
CA TYR A 406 -8.42 -12.87 -21.19
C TYR A 406 -7.75 -11.96 -20.15
N PHE A 407 -6.99 -10.98 -20.60
CA PHE A 407 -6.36 -10.01 -19.73
C PHE A 407 -7.31 -8.87 -19.30
N LEU A 408 -8.34 -8.57 -20.10
CA LEU A 408 -9.28 -7.48 -19.84
C LEU A 408 -9.91 -7.49 -18.44
N PRO A 409 -10.35 -8.66 -17.87
CA PRO A 409 -10.89 -8.71 -16.52
C PRO A 409 -9.92 -8.23 -15.44
N SER A 410 -8.64 -8.49 -15.58
CA SER A 410 -7.63 -8.12 -14.58
C SER A 410 -7.34 -6.61 -14.51
N ILE A 411 -7.68 -5.87 -15.57
CA ILE A 411 -7.54 -4.40 -15.62
C ILE A 411 -8.83 -3.71 -15.14
N ALA A 412 -9.97 -4.41 -15.19
CA ALA A 412 -11.26 -3.84 -14.82
C ALA A 412 -11.32 -3.47 -13.33
N ALA A 413 -11.92 -2.31 -13.02
CA ALA A 413 -12.12 -1.89 -11.64
C ALA A 413 -12.99 -2.90 -10.88
N VAL A 414 -12.46 -3.44 -9.77
CA VAL A 414 -13.10 -4.51 -8.97
C VAL A 414 -14.53 -4.14 -8.57
N VAL A 415 -14.76 -2.90 -8.14
CA VAL A 415 -16.09 -2.42 -7.72
C VAL A 415 -17.10 -2.47 -8.87
N GLY A 416 -16.71 -1.98 -10.07
CA GLY A 416 -17.58 -2.03 -11.25
C GLY A 416 -17.90 -3.46 -11.66
N THR A 417 -16.90 -4.31 -11.65
CA THR A 417 -17.04 -5.73 -11.96
C THR A 417 -17.96 -6.44 -10.95
N ALA A 418 -17.77 -6.18 -9.65
CA ALA A 418 -18.61 -6.78 -8.61
C ALA A 418 -20.09 -6.38 -8.74
N LEU A 419 -20.39 -5.15 -9.18
CA LEU A 419 -21.76 -4.74 -9.46
C LEU A 419 -22.37 -5.50 -10.63
N ILE A 420 -21.59 -5.75 -11.71
CA ILE A 420 -22.03 -6.58 -12.84
C ILE A 420 -22.31 -8.01 -12.35
N TRP A 421 -21.41 -8.59 -11.57
CA TRP A 421 -21.58 -9.93 -11.03
C TRP A 421 -22.77 -10.04 -10.07
N LYS A 422 -23.09 -8.99 -9.31
CA LYS A 422 -24.30 -8.91 -8.48
C LYS A 422 -25.55 -9.10 -9.31
N TRP A 423 -25.60 -8.56 -10.53
CA TRP A 423 -26.67 -8.80 -11.49
C TRP A 423 -26.67 -10.23 -12.04
N LEU A 424 -25.48 -10.79 -12.36
CA LEU A 424 -25.37 -12.16 -12.85
C LEU A 424 -25.81 -13.19 -11.80
N TYR A 425 -25.61 -12.89 -10.50
CA TYR A 425 -26.00 -13.69 -9.36
C TYR A 425 -27.46 -13.48 -8.90
N HIS A 426 -28.23 -12.63 -9.56
CA HIS A 426 -29.60 -12.36 -9.11
C HIS A 426 -30.46 -13.62 -9.17
N PRO A 427 -31.21 -14.00 -8.07
CA PRO A 427 -31.90 -15.29 -7.99
C PRO A 427 -32.90 -15.57 -9.10
N ASN A 428 -33.66 -14.55 -9.53
CA ASN A 428 -34.77 -14.72 -10.48
C ASN A 428 -34.42 -14.36 -11.92
N VAL A 429 -33.59 -13.32 -12.14
CA VAL A 429 -33.27 -12.79 -13.47
C VAL A 429 -31.80 -12.88 -13.82
N GLY A 430 -30.96 -13.44 -12.92
CA GLY A 430 -29.54 -13.55 -13.12
C GLY A 430 -29.17 -14.63 -14.15
N PHE A 431 -28.09 -14.37 -14.87
CA PHE A 431 -27.59 -15.25 -15.93
C PHE A 431 -27.32 -16.65 -15.44
N PHE A 432 -26.67 -16.82 -14.29
CA PHE A 432 -26.29 -18.15 -13.79
C PHE A 432 -27.48 -19.04 -13.47
N ASN A 433 -28.50 -18.51 -12.79
CA ASN A 433 -29.71 -19.28 -12.51
C ASN A 433 -30.51 -19.55 -13.78
N SER A 434 -30.62 -18.60 -14.68
CA SER A 434 -31.27 -18.80 -15.99
C SER A 434 -30.61 -19.92 -16.80
N TRP A 435 -29.26 -19.98 -16.77
CA TRP A 435 -28.51 -21.04 -17.44
C TRP A 435 -28.70 -22.39 -16.77
N ILE A 436 -28.65 -22.47 -15.44
CA ILE A 436 -28.90 -23.68 -14.67
C ILE A 436 -30.34 -24.19 -14.93
N THR A 437 -31.35 -23.31 -14.86
CA THR A 437 -32.74 -23.65 -15.16
C THR A 437 -32.87 -24.24 -16.58
N SER A 438 -32.19 -23.64 -17.57
CA SER A 438 -32.20 -24.15 -18.95
C SER A 438 -31.60 -25.56 -19.05
N ILE A 439 -30.50 -25.82 -18.35
CA ILE A 439 -29.88 -27.16 -18.29
C ILE A 439 -30.83 -28.15 -17.61
N VAL A 440 -31.40 -27.80 -16.46
CA VAL A 440 -32.32 -28.66 -15.73
C VAL A 440 -33.55 -28.99 -16.59
N GLN A 441 -34.12 -28.02 -17.28
CA GLN A 441 -35.24 -28.23 -18.19
C GLN A 441 -34.84 -29.13 -19.37
N PHE A 442 -33.66 -28.94 -19.97
CA PHE A 442 -33.16 -29.79 -21.02
C PHE A 442 -33.01 -31.25 -20.54
N LEU A 443 -32.41 -31.47 -19.37
CA LEU A 443 -32.26 -32.80 -18.78
C LEU A 443 -33.61 -33.46 -18.46
N ASN A 444 -34.53 -32.71 -17.90
CA ASN A 444 -35.87 -33.20 -17.62
C ASN A 444 -36.66 -33.58 -18.89
N ASN A 445 -36.58 -32.74 -19.92
CA ASN A 445 -37.27 -32.97 -21.19
C ASN A 445 -36.66 -34.14 -21.99
N THR A 446 -35.32 -34.30 -21.92
CA THR A 446 -34.61 -35.33 -22.71
C THR A 446 -34.57 -36.68 -21.99
N PHE A 447 -34.37 -36.70 -20.67
CA PHE A 447 -34.13 -37.90 -19.90
C PHE A 447 -35.22 -38.19 -18.86
N ASN A 448 -36.24 -37.35 -18.74
CA ASN A 448 -37.39 -37.47 -17.80
C ASN A 448 -36.98 -37.65 -16.32
N LEU A 449 -35.90 -36.92 -15.91
CA LEU A 449 -35.25 -37.11 -14.59
C LEU A 449 -36.02 -36.50 -13.43
N GLY A 450 -36.97 -35.59 -13.67
CA GLY A 450 -37.77 -34.93 -12.61
C GLY A 450 -36.94 -34.08 -11.64
N ILE A 451 -35.81 -33.52 -12.08
CA ILE A 451 -34.92 -32.67 -11.25
C ILE A 451 -35.63 -31.36 -10.95
N ALA A 452 -35.72 -31.01 -9.67
CA ALA A 452 -36.25 -29.71 -9.28
C ALA A 452 -35.27 -28.56 -9.63
N ASP A 453 -35.80 -27.44 -10.09
CA ASP A 453 -34.98 -26.23 -10.36
C ASP A 453 -34.40 -25.69 -9.04
N PRO A 454 -33.07 -25.63 -8.86
CA PRO A 454 -32.47 -25.32 -7.58
C PRO A 454 -32.59 -23.85 -7.18
N LYS A 455 -32.84 -22.91 -8.12
CA LYS A 455 -32.92 -21.46 -7.88
C LYS A 455 -31.93 -20.95 -6.81
N ILE A 456 -30.65 -21.09 -7.10
CA ILE A 456 -29.58 -20.83 -6.15
C ILE A 456 -29.57 -19.38 -5.69
N GLY A 457 -29.58 -19.18 -4.36
CA GLY A 457 -29.40 -17.87 -3.73
C GLY A 457 -27.92 -17.51 -3.58
N TRP A 458 -27.21 -17.23 -4.67
CA TRP A 458 -25.76 -17.01 -4.72
C TRP A 458 -25.21 -16.07 -3.64
N LEU A 459 -25.95 -15.02 -3.31
CA LEU A 459 -25.53 -14.00 -2.33
C LEU A 459 -26.36 -14.05 -1.03
N THR A 460 -27.36 -14.92 -0.95
CA THR A 460 -28.27 -15.02 0.21
C THR A 460 -28.17 -16.34 0.96
N ASP A 461 -27.82 -17.44 0.26
CA ASP A 461 -27.62 -18.74 0.88
C ASP A 461 -26.19 -18.81 1.45
N PRO A 462 -26.03 -19.04 2.76
CA PRO A 462 -24.74 -19.15 3.41
C PRO A 462 -23.77 -20.15 2.74
N SER A 463 -24.28 -21.21 2.13
CA SER A 463 -23.48 -22.23 1.46
C SER A 463 -22.81 -21.72 0.19
N PHE A 464 -23.41 -20.75 -0.50
CA PHE A 464 -22.94 -20.24 -1.79
C PHE A 464 -22.22 -18.88 -1.71
N VAL A 465 -22.41 -18.13 -0.63
CA VAL A 465 -21.82 -16.78 -0.47
C VAL A 465 -20.32 -16.76 -0.69
N LEU A 466 -19.57 -17.66 -0.03
CA LEU A 466 -18.11 -17.68 -0.13
C LEU A 466 -17.66 -18.06 -1.55
N ILE A 467 -18.27 -19.10 -2.13
CA ILE A 467 -17.90 -19.54 -3.48
C ILE A 467 -18.23 -18.49 -4.54
N SER A 468 -19.30 -17.72 -4.37
CA SER A 468 -19.67 -16.62 -5.26
C SER A 468 -18.60 -15.53 -5.28
N MET A 469 -18.07 -15.16 -4.12
CA MET A 469 -16.95 -14.22 -4.02
C MET A 469 -15.68 -14.78 -4.68
N VAL A 470 -15.37 -16.06 -4.43
CA VAL A 470 -14.21 -16.73 -5.03
C VAL A 470 -14.29 -16.78 -6.54
N LEU A 471 -15.44 -17.12 -7.12
CA LEU A 471 -15.63 -17.20 -8.58
C LEU A 471 -15.38 -15.84 -9.26
N LEU A 472 -15.90 -14.77 -8.68
CA LEU A 472 -15.65 -13.40 -9.16
C LEU A 472 -14.16 -13.07 -9.15
N SER A 473 -13.50 -13.28 -8.01
CA SER A 473 -12.08 -12.98 -7.84
C SER A 473 -11.20 -13.89 -8.70
N ALA A 474 -11.51 -15.17 -8.79
CA ALA A 474 -10.78 -16.09 -9.65
C ALA A 474 -10.83 -15.67 -11.11
N TRP A 475 -12.01 -15.28 -11.62
CA TRP A 475 -12.17 -14.78 -12.97
C TRP A 475 -11.30 -13.54 -13.26
N GLN A 476 -11.17 -12.61 -12.30
CA GLN A 476 -10.29 -11.45 -12.44
C GLN A 476 -8.81 -11.82 -12.41
N VAL A 477 -8.42 -12.71 -11.48
CA VAL A 477 -7.01 -13.08 -11.25
C VAL A 477 -6.47 -14.03 -12.32
N VAL A 478 -7.30 -14.90 -12.90
CA VAL A 478 -6.90 -15.85 -13.96
C VAL A 478 -6.18 -15.16 -15.11
N GLY A 479 -6.67 -14.00 -15.57
CA GLY A 479 -6.06 -13.28 -16.70
C GLY A 479 -4.61 -12.87 -16.42
N PHE A 480 -4.36 -12.29 -15.27
CA PHE A 480 -3.02 -11.87 -14.82
C PHE A 480 -2.09 -13.08 -14.65
N ASN A 481 -2.55 -14.12 -13.95
CA ASN A 481 -1.78 -15.34 -13.73
C ASN A 481 -1.44 -16.04 -15.07
N THR A 482 -2.36 -16.00 -16.06
CA THR A 482 -2.12 -16.54 -17.40
C THR A 482 -0.96 -15.84 -18.10
N VAL A 483 -0.85 -14.52 -17.99
CA VAL A 483 0.26 -13.75 -18.57
C VAL A 483 1.59 -14.12 -17.92
N LEU A 484 1.61 -14.30 -16.61
CA LEU A 484 2.81 -14.73 -15.89
C LEU A 484 3.26 -16.13 -16.34
N PHE A 485 2.34 -17.09 -16.41
CA PHE A 485 2.66 -18.42 -16.90
C PHE A 485 3.10 -18.41 -18.37
N LEU A 486 2.48 -17.60 -19.20
CA LEU A 486 2.86 -17.46 -20.60
C LEU A 486 4.28 -16.92 -20.75
N ALA A 487 4.67 -15.93 -19.92
CA ALA A 487 6.04 -15.43 -19.88
C ALA A 487 7.04 -16.51 -19.43
N GLY A 488 6.67 -17.28 -18.41
CA GLY A 488 7.46 -18.43 -17.96
C GLY A 488 7.63 -19.51 -19.04
N LEU A 489 6.55 -19.85 -19.76
CA LEU A 489 6.59 -20.82 -20.87
C LEU A 489 7.50 -20.38 -22.01
N GLN A 490 7.50 -19.08 -22.33
CA GLN A 490 8.35 -18.53 -23.38
C GLN A 490 9.84 -18.48 -22.99
N GLY A 491 10.14 -18.56 -21.68
CA GLY A 491 11.51 -18.64 -21.17
C GLY A 491 12.13 -20.04 -21.23
N ILE A 492 11.35 -21.09 -21.50
CA ILE A 492 11.86 -22.48 -21.57
C ILE A 492 12.59 -22.69 -22.90
N PRO A 493 13.88 -23.11 -22.89
CA PRO A 493 14.65 -23.40 -24.09
C PRO A 493 13.97 -24.51 -24.94
N LYS A 494 13.92 -24.30 -26.25
CA LYS A 494 13.30 -25.27 -27.18
C LYS A 494 14.06 -26.59 -27.25
N ASP A 495 15.38 -26.54 -27.06
CA ASP A 495 16.26 -27.71 -27.11
C ASP A 495 15.84 -28.80 -26.09
N LEU A 496 15.26 -28.39 -24.92
CA LEU A 496 14.73 -29.34 -23.94
C LEU A 496 13.52 -30.13 -24.48
N TYR A 497 12.67 -29.50 -25.27
CA TYR A 497 11.53 -30.16 -25.89
C TYR A 497 11.98 -31.07 -27.05
N GLU A 498 12.99 -30.66 -27.83
CA GLU A 498 13.56 -31.44 -28.89
C GLU A 498 14.29 -32.68 -28.35
N ALA A 499 15.04 -32.54 -27.26
CA ALA A 499 15.66 -33.68 -26.59
C ALA A 499 14.61 -34.68 -26.06
N ALA A 500 13.57 -34.17 -25.38
CA ALA A 500 12.49 -35.02 -24.90
C ALA A 500 11.73 -35.75 -26.05
N GLN A 501 11.62 -35.14 -27.24
CA GLN A 501 11.04 -35.79 -28.42
C GLN A 501 11.94 -36.91 -28.95
N VAL A 502 13.25 -36.71 -28.99
CA VAL A 502 14.23 -37.74 -29.39
C VAL A 502 14.16 -38.93 -28.39
N ASP A 503 13.95 -38.65 -27.10
CA ASP A 503 13.75 -39.68 -26.07
C ASP A 503 12.35 -40.36 -26.13
N GLY A 504 11.51 -39.99 -27.11
CA GLY A 504 10.19 -40.59 -27.30
C GLY A 504 9.08 -40.05 -26.40
N ALA A 505 9.29 -38.93 -25.73
CA ALA A 505 8.29 -38.33 -24.89
C ALA A 505 7.12 -37.74 -25.73
N ASN A 506 5.91 -38.21 -25.46
CA ASN A 506 4.69 -37.61 -25.98
C ASN A 506 4.37 -36.27 -25.31
N TYR A 507 3.30 -35.59 -25.76
CA TYR A 507 2.88 -34.29 -25.21
C TYR A 507 2.72 -34.28 -23.65
N TRP A 508 2.11 -35.32 -23.09
CA TRP A 508 1.94 -35.46 -21.64
C TRP A 508 3.28 -35.69 -20.91
N GLY A 509 4.18 -36.46 -21.54
CA GLY A 509 5.55 -36.66 -21.05
C GLY A 509 6.34 -35.34 -21.02
N GLN A 510 6.29 -34.56 -22.11
CA GLN A 510 6.91 -33.24 -22.16
C GLN A 510 6.29 -32.27 -21.16
N LEU A 511 4.96 -32.27 -20.99
CA LEU A 511 4.28 -31.43 -20.02
C LEU A 511 4.75 -31.75 -18.59
N ARG A 512 4.78 -33.03 -18.22
CA ARG A 512 5.09 -33.48 -16.86
C ARG A 512 6.58 -33.38 -16.53
N ASN A 513 7.46 -33.71 -17.45
CA ASN A 513 8.89 -33.88 -17.19
C ASN A 513 9.75 -32.67 -17.61
N VAL A 514 9.22 -31.81 -18.51
CA VAL A 514 9.93 -30.58 -18.96
C VAL A 514 9.16 -29.35 -18.52
N THR A 515 7.90 -29.19 -18.96
CA THR A 515 7.17 -27.91 -18.79
C THR A 515 6.90 -27.58 -17.33
N ILE A 516 6.30 -28.51 -16.56
CA ILE A 516 5.93 -28.28 -15.17
C ILE A 516 7.18 -28.03 -14.28
N PRO A 517 8.25 -28.83 -14.38
CA PRO A 517 9.47 -28.58 -13.60
C PRO A 517 10.13 -27.23 -13.96
N MET A 518 10.22 -26.90 -15.23
CA MET A 518 10.81 -25.62 -15.68
C MET A 518 9.96 -24.40 -15.31
N LEU A 519 8.64 -24.57 -15.14
CA LEU A 519 7.74 -23.54 -14.66
C LEU A 519 7.70 -23.43 -13.13
N ALA A 520 8.40 -24.26 -12.39
CA ALA A 520 8.35 -24.24 -10.92
C ALA A 520 8.62 -22.85 -10.32
N PRO A 521 9.65 -22.07 -10.73
CA PRO A 521 9.87 -20.73 -10.21
C PRO A 521 8.70 -19.78 -10.49
N THR A 522 8.16 -19.82 -11.71
CA THR A 522 6.98 -19.01 -12.09
C THR A 522 5.75 -19.43 -11.30
N SER A 523 5.52 -20.75 -11.14
CA SER A 523 4.39 -21.27 -10.36
C SER A 523 4.44 -20.82 -8.91
N ILE A 524 5.61 -20.86 -8.30
CA ILE A 524 5.83 -20.39 -6.93
C ILE A 524 5.49 -18.90 -6.82
N PHE A 525 5.97 -18.09 -7.76
CA PHE A 525 5.68 -16.65 -7.78
C PHE A 525 4.16 -16.39 -7.93
N VAL A 526 3.49 -17.08 -8.85
CA VAL A 526 2.03 -16.98 -9.05
C VAL A 526 1.27 -17.38 -7.79
N ILE A 527 1.65 -18.49 -7.16
CA ILE A 527 0.99 -18.95 -5.92
C ILE A 527 1.20 -17.95 -4.79
N ILE A 528 2.43 -17.47 -4.55
CA ILE A 528 2.72 -16.50 -3.48
C ILE A 528 1.89 -15.21 -3.68
N THR A 529 1.90 -14.66 -4.88
CA THR A 529 1.16 -13.42 -5.18
C THR A 529 -0.35 -13.61 -5.05
N THR A 530 -0.88 -14.76 -5.50
CA THR A 530 -2.30 -15.09 -5.38
C THR A 530 -2.70 -15.31 -3.92
N VAL A 531 -1.85 -15.95 -3.09
CA VAL A 531 -2.08 -16.12 -1.65
C VAL A 531 -2.14 -14.76 -0.94
N ILE A 532 -1.20 -13.86 -1.22
CA ILE A 532 -1.21 -12.52 -0.63
C ILE A 532 -2.49 -11.78 -1.01
N THR A 533 -2.87 -11.82 -2.30
CA THR A 533 -4.12 -11.20 -2.78
C THR A 533 -5.36 -11.80 -2.10
N GLY A 534 -5.43 -13.12 -1.98
CA GLY A 534 -6.55 -13.81 -1.36
C GLY A 534 -6.70 -13.54 0.14
N LEU A 535 -5.58 -13.43 0.86
CA LEU A 535 -5.59 -13.10 2.29
C LEU A 535 -5.98 -11.64 2.57
N GLN A 536 -5.85 -10.75 1.58
CA GLN A 536 -6.18 -9.33 1.68
C GLN A 536 -7.53 -8.98 1.02
N VAL A 537 -8.37 -9.97 0.71
CA VAL A 537 -9.66 -9.76 0.04
C VAL A 537 -10.57 -8.80 0.83
N PHE A 538 -10.99 -7.72 0.16
CA PHE A 538 -11.84 -6.68 0.74
C PHE A 538 -12.90 -6.16 -0.23
N ASN A 539 -12.52 -5.85 -1.47
CA ASN A 539 -13.38 -5.14 -2.41
C ASN A 539 -14.64 -5.93 -2.80
N GLU A 540 -14.50 -7.25 -2.97
CA GLU A 540 -15.59 -8.15 -3.35
C GLU A 540 -16.65 -8.25 -2.24
N PRO A 541 -16.31 -8.64 -0.99
CA PRO A 541 -17.30 -8.69 0.08
C PRO A 541 -17.88 -7.30 0.38
N TYR A 542 -17.07 -6.24 0.35
CA TYR A 542 -17.54 -4.88 0.57
C TYR A 542 -18.59 -4.45 -0.47
N THR A 543 -18.36 -4.75 -1.76
CA THR A 543 -19.25 -4.30 -2.84
C THR A 543 -20.49 -5.19 -2.97
N LEU A 544 -20.35 -6.50 -2.82
CA LEU A 544 -21.46 -7.44 -2.95
C LEU A 544 -22.44 -7.35 -1.78
N PHE A 545 -21.94 -7.09 -0.56
CA PHE A 545 -22.72 -7.12 0.69
C PHE A 545 -22.79 -5.75 1.37
N THR A 546 -23.27 -4.74 0.64
CA THR A 546 -23.47 -3.37 1.16
C THR A 546 -24.65 -3.27 2.13
N ALA A 547 -25.66 -4.15 1.98
CA ALA A 547 -26.83 -4.16 2.85
C ALA A 547 -26.54 -4.92 4.16
N ARG A 548 -27.02 -4.39 5.29
CA ARG A 548 -26.92 -5.03 6.60
C ARG A 548 -28.20 -5.82 6.93
N PRO A 549 -28.14 -6.96 7.63
CA PRO A 549 -26.94 -7.58 8.20
C PRO A 549 -26.10 -8.29 7.15
N ILE A 550 -24.74 -8.22 7.34
CA ILE A 550 -23.78 -8.92 6.48
C ILE A 550 -23.82 -10.42 6.81
N PRO A 551 -23.95 -11.32 5.81
CA PRO A 551 -23.83 -12.75 6.06
C PRO A 551 -22.48 -13.11 6.68
N GLU A 552 -22.48 -13.95 7.72
CA GLU A 552 -21.23 -14.37 8.38
C GLU A 552 -20.23 -14.97 7.38
N ASN A 553 -20.70 -15.74 6.40
CA ASN A 553 -19.87 -16.35 5.37
C ASN A 553 -19.30 -15.35 4.33
N ALA A 554 -19.79 -14.11 4.33
CA ALA A 554 -19.21 -13.00 3.54
C ALA A 554 -18.14 -12.23 4.31
N LEU A 555 -18.06 -12.41 5.63
CA LEU A 555 -17.15 -11.67 6.48
C LEU A 555 -15.72 -12.20 6.32
N THR A 556 -14.84 -11.39 5.70
CA THR A 556 -13.40 -11.65 5.62
C THR A 556 -12.64 -10.81 6.65
N SER A 557 -11.41 -11.17 6.97
CA SER A 557 -10.63 -10.49 8.02
C SER A 557 -10.44 -8.99 7.75
N VAL A 558 -10.16 -8.61 6.49
CA VAL A 558 -10.04 -7.18 6.13
C VAL A 558 -11.39 -6.49 6.18
N PHE A 559 -12.47 -7.17 5.80
CA PHE A 559 -13.81 -6.59 5.88
C PHE A 559 -14.28 -6.46 7.34
N HIS A 560 -13.91 -7.41 8.22
CA HIS A 560 -14.18 -7.33 9.65
C HIS A 560 -13.44 -6.16 10.31
N LEU A 561 -12.12 -6.03 10.06
CA LEU A 561 -11.36 -4.90 10.60
C LEU A 561 -11.90 -3.55 10.10
N TYR A 562 -12.33 -3.48 8.84
CA TYR A 562 -12.95 -2.27 8.28
C TYR A 562 -14.25 -1.91 8.99
N ASN A 563 -15.10 -2.91 9.24
CA ASN A 563 -16.33 -2.70 10.00
C ASN A 563 -16.04 -2.22 11.44
N GLN A 564 -15.07 -2.79 12.13
CA GLN A 564 -14.66 -2.36 13.46
C GLN A 564 -14.11 -0.94 13.48
N GLY A 565 -13.24 -0.59 12.52
CA GLY A 565 -12.62 0.73 12.45
C GLY A 565 -13.59 1.82 11.99
N PHE A 566 -14.26 1.64 10.85
CA PHE A 566 -15.00 2.72 10.21
C PHE A 566 -16.49 2.77 10.54
N PHE A 567 -17.10 1.65 10.93
CA PHE A 567 -18.51 1.64 11.38
C PHE A 567 -18.62 1.51 12.90
N GLY A 568 -17.74 0.74 13.54
CA GLY A 568 -17.66 0.64 14.99
C GLY A 568 -16.86 1.74 15.67
N PHE A 569 -16.10 2.53 14.87
CA PHE A 569 -15.20 3.58 15.35
C PHE A 569 -14.17 3.10 16.38
N ASN A 570 -13.87 1.80 16.39
CA ASN A 570 -12.90 1.18 17.29
C ASN A 570 -11.56 0.98 16.60
N PHE A 571 -10.80 2.06 16.44
CA PHE A 571 -9.54 2.05 15.70
C PHE A 571 -8.44 1.23 16.41
N GLY A 572 -8.43 1.20 17.73
CA GLY A 572 -7.47 0.40 18.50
C GLY A 572 -7.63 -1.08 18.20
N TYR A 573 -8.86 -1.59 18.29
CA TYR A 573 -9.15 -2.99 17.99
C TYR A 573 -8.96 -3.35 16.51
N ALA A 574 -9.44 -2.49 15.60
CA ALA A 574 -9.23 -2.68 14.15
C ALA A 574 -7.73 -2.76 13.79
N SER A 575 -6.90 -1.92 14.41
CA SER A 575 -5.45 -1.96 14.25
C SER A 575 -4.84 -3.28 14.77
N ALA A 576 -5.33 -3.79 15.90
CA ALA A 576 -4.87 -5.09 16.42
C ALA A 576 -5.21 -6.24 15.45
N ILE A 577 -6.43 -6.27 14.89
CA ILE A 577 -6.82 -7.23 13.86
C ILE A 577 -5.89 -7.14 12.64
N ALA A 578 -5.57 -5.90 12.19
CA ALA A 578 -4.68 -5.68 11.05
C ALA A 578 -3.29 -6.28 11.30
N TRP A 579 -2.73 -6.08 12.51
CA TRP A 579 -1.42 -6.61 12.86
C TRP A 579 -1.42 -8.14 13.04
N ILE A 580 -2.50 -8.72 13.55
CA ILE A 580 -2.67 -10.19 13.57
C ILE A 580 -2.71 -10.74 12.14
N LEU A 581 -3.49 -10.13 11.26
CA LEU A 581 -3.56 -10.53 9.86
C LEU A 581 -2.20 -10.39 9.16
N PHE A 582 -1.48 -9.29 9.41
CA PHE A 582 -0.11 -9.10 8.93
C PHE A 582 0.81 -10.25 9.38
N ALA A 583 0.76 -10.62 10.66
CA ALA A 583 1.57 -11.73 11.18
C ALA A 583 1.21 -13.08 10.51
N VAL A 584 -0.07 -13.33 10.25
CA VAL A 584 -0.53 -14.52 9.52
C VAL A 584 -0.01 -14.52 8.08
N ILE A 585 -0.17 -13.42 7.34
CA ILE A 585 0.32 -13.29 5.96
C ILE A 585 1.83 -13.48 5.91
N PHE A 586 2.56 -12.80 6.80
CA PHE A 586 4.01 -12.88 6.89
C PHE A 586 4.48 -14.31 7.19
N GLY A 587 3.84 -14.98 8.16
CA GLY A 587 4.13 -16.38 8.51
C GLY A 587 3.91 -17.34 7.34
N ILE A 588 2.77 -17.24 6.64
CA ILE A 588 2.47 -18.07 5.46
C ILE A 588 3.50 -17.81 4.36
N THR A 589 3.83 -16.54 4.11
CA THR A 589 4.82 -16.15 3.07
C THR A 589 6.22 -16.69 3.40
N LEU A 590 6.65 -16.63 4.67
CA LEU A 590 7.93 -17.21 5.09
C LEU A 590 7.97 -18.74 4.89
N ILE A 591 6.88 -19.43 5.19
CA ILE A 591 6.76 -20.88 4.97
C ILE A 591 6.89 -21.18 3.46
N GLN A 592 6.17 -20.44 2.62
CA GLN A 592 6.24 -20.58 1.15
C GLN A 592 7.65 -20.37 0.62
N PHE A 593 8.37 -19.33 1.07
CA PHE A 593 9.76 -19.11 0.67
C PHE A 593 10.71 -20.21 1.14
N ARG A 594 10.51 -20.76 2.33
CA ARG A 594 11.34 -21.88 2.80
C ARG A 594 11.15 -23.14 1.97
N VAL A 595 9.89 -23.51 1.69
CA VAL A 595 9.54 -24.67 0.86
C VAL A 595 10.07 -24.48 -0.57
N SER A 596 9.98 -23.27 -1.12
CA SER A 596 10.49 -22.93 -2.45
C SER A 596 12.00 -23.09 -2.58
N ARG A 597 12.78 -22.69 -1.58
CA ARG A 597 14.23 -22.84 -1.60
C ARG A 597 14.69 -24.29 -1.57
N SER A 598 13.99 -25.14 -0.82
CA SER A 598 14.30 -26.58 -0.75
C SER A 598 14.17 -27.24 -2.13
N ASN A 599 13.17 -26.89 -2.92
CA ASN A 599 12.91 -27.50 -4.22
C ASN A 599 13.75 -26.90 -5.39
N ALA A 600 14.51 -25.83 -5.15
CA ALA A 600 15.38 -25.23 -6.16
C ALA A 600 16.83 -25.77 -6.14
N TYR A 601 17.18 -26.55 -5.13
CA TYR A 601 18.52 -27.13 -4.95
C TYR A 601 18.56 -28.67 -5.08
N ASP A 602 17.40 -29.32 -5.18
CA ASP A 602 17.22 -30.72 -5.55
C ASP A 602 16.85 -30.85 -7.05
#